data_36f8ca2f1b628b0eb5ab01ee656d77ff
#
_entry.id   36f8ca2f1b628b0eb5ab01ee656d77ff
#
_cell.length_a   1.000
_cell.length_b   1.000
_cell.length_c   1.000
_cell.angle_alpha   90.00
_cell.angle_beta   90.00
_cell.angle_gamma   90.00
#
_symmetry.space_group_name_H-M   'P 1'
#
loop_
_entity.id
_entity.type
_entity.pdbx_description
1 polymer ?
#
loop_
_entity_poly.entity_id
_entity_poly.type
_entity_poly.pdbx_seq_one_letter_code
_entity_poly.pdbx_strand_id
1 'polypeptide(L)'
;MEAVKCEAFLAAAELGSLTATAELLGYTQSGVTRMIGTLEEELGFPLFLRSKKGVQLTENGKLMLPLLREVVRAHHNAEQLSAEIGGVSKGSLTIGCYYSISALWMPEILTAFRARYPGVTVRMQEGGNLEMARWLNERSVDCCFGAQMHGDKYDWLPVFRDELVAWLPHRHELAEADAFPLTRLQDEPFIHTSPNHDTDQDRLLEQHDLHPQTCFTTRDGFTTYNMVEAGLGVSFNQRLISRKWSGTVAEVPFDPPQFVTLGISVPSLKEASPAAKKFIACAIETVTGGEKGL
;
A
#
# COMPACT_ATOMS: atom_id res chain seq x y z
N MET A 1 -25.25 -17.39 8.84
CA MET A 1 -23.81 -17.08 8.71
C MET A 1 -23.44 -15.99 9.72
N GLU A 2 -22.52 -16.24 10.65
CA GLU A 2 -22.11 -15.32 11.72
C GLU A 2 -20.74 -14.73 11.41
N ALA A 3 -20.51 -13.44 11.72
CA ALA A 3 -19.25 -12.75 11.42
C ALA A 3 -18.03 -13.44 12.04
N VAL A 4 -18.15 -13.95 13.27
CA VAL A 4 -17.05 -14.65 13.97
C VAL A 4 -16.58 -15.91 13.22
N LYS A 5 -17.47 -16.62 12.53
CA LYS A 5 -17.10 -17.79 11.69
C LYS A 5 -16.35 -17.35 10.44
N CYS A 6 -16.76 -16.22 9.86
CA CYS A 6 -16.07 -15.60 8.73
C CYS A 6 -14.67 -15.10 9.13
N GLU A 7 -14.52 -14.50 10.31
CA GLU A 7 -13.22 -14.10 10.86
C GLU A 7 -12.28 -15.29 11.04
N ALA A 8 -12.79 -16.40 11.61
CA ALA A 8 -12.02 -17.63 11.75
C ALA A 8 -11.57 -18.20 10.39
N PHE A 9 -12.43 -18.14 9.39
CA PHE A 9 -12.08 -18.52 8.01
C PHE A 9 -10.99 -17.61 7.43
N LEU A 10 -11.14 -16.29 7.53
CA LEU A 10 -10.17 -15.32 6.99
C LEU A 10 -8.80 -15.48 7.65
N ALA A 11 -8.74 -15.59 8.97
CA ALA A 11 -7.49 -15.81 9.68
C ALA A 11 -6.83 -17.14 9.32
N ALA A 12 -7.63 -18.22 9.13
CA ALA A 12 -7.10 -19.51 8.70
C ALA A 12 -6.58 -19.49 7.25
N ALA A 13 -7.20 -18.71 6.38
CA ALA A 13 -6.74 -18.51 5.00
C ALA A 13 -5.40 -17.77 4.93
N GLU A 14 -5.20 -16.78 5.81
CA GLU A 14 -3.98 -15.99 5.89
C GLU A 14 -2.82 -16.78 6.51
N LEU A 15 -3.08 -17.49 7.63
CA LEU A 15 -2.05 -18.19 8.39
C LEU A 15 -1.74 -19.60 7.86
N GLY A 16 -2.62 -20.18 7.05
CA GLY A 16 -2.48 -21.57 6.56
C GLY A 16 -2.57 -22.61 7.68
N SER A 17 -2.97 -22.24 8.90
CA SER A 17 -2.93 -23.07 10.10
C SER A 17 -4.08 -22.81 11.05
N LEU A 18 -4.88 -23.83 11.36
CA LEU A 18 -5.98 -23.74 12.33
C LEU A 18 -5.47 -23.55 13.77
N THR A 19 -4.29 -24.06 14.09
CA THR A 19 -3.68 -23.86 15.40
C THR A 19 -3.24 -22.43 15.60
N ALA A 20 -2.50 -21.85 14.64
CA ALA A 20 -2.10 -20.44 14.69
C ALA A 20 -3.33 -19.50 14.69
N THR A 21 -4.39 -19.86 13.94
CA THR A 21 -5.67 -19.13 13.96
C THR A 21 -6.31 -19.14 15.36
N ALA A 22 -6.28 -20.28 16.01
CA ALA A 22 -6.84 -20.41 17.36
C ALA A 22 -6.08 -19.54 18.38
N GLU A 23 -4.76 -19.54 18.31
CA GLU A 23 -3.89 -18.68 19.13
C GLU A 23 -4.16 -17.19 18.87
N LEU A 24 -4.23 -16.79 17.59
CA LEU A 24 -4.50 -15.39 17.20
C LEU A 24 -5.84 -14.89 17.71
N LEU A 25 -6.89 -15.72 17.60
CA LEU A 25 -8.27 -15.34 17.94
C LEU A 25 -8.66 -15.63 19.39
N GLY A 26 -7.78 -16.23 20.19
CA GLY A 26 -8.04 -16.57 21.58
C GLY A 26 -9.03 -17.74 21.77
N TYR A 27 -9.09 -18.67 20.81
CA TYR A 27 -9.92 -19.86 20.83
C TYR A 27 -9.10 -21.15 20.98
N THR A 28 -9.77 -22.28 21.18
CA THR A 28 -9.14 -23.60 21.03
C THR A 28 -9.11 -24.01 19.55
N GLN A 29 -8.13 -24.82 19.16
CA GLN A 29 -8.04 -25.36 17.79
C GLN A 29 -9.31 -26.14 17.39
N SER A 30 -9.91 -26.89 18.33
CA SER A 30 -11.19 -27.58 18.11
C SER A 30 -12.36 -26.60 17.92
N GLY A 31 -12.35 -25.46 18.60
CA GLY A 31 -13.30 -24.37 18.44
C GLY A 31 -13.26 -23.76 17.04
N VAL A 32 -12.06 -23.39 16.59
CA VAL A 32 -11.86 -22.86 15.22
C VAL A 32 -12.26 -23.90 14.17
N THR A 33 -11.86 -25.17 14.37
CA THR A 33 -12.24 -26.25 13.46
C THR A 33 -13.75 -26.39 13.32
N ARG A 34 -14.48 -26.28 14.45
CA ARG A 34 -15.93 -26.33 14.48
C ARG A 34 -16.58 -25.12 13.82
N MET A 35 -16.06 -23.89 14.07
CA MET A 35 -16.56 -22.67 13.44
C MET A 35 -16.48 -22.75 11.91
N ILE A 36 -15.33 -23.16 11.40
CA ILE A 36 -15.11 -23.32 9.95
C ILE A 36 -15.97 -24.44 9.39
N GLY A 37 -16.04 -25.60 10.07
CA GLY A 37 -16.91 -26.72 9.65
C GLY A 37 -18.39 -26.29 9.56
N THR A 38 -18.90 -25.56 10.55
CA THR A 38 -20.27 -25.03 10.54
C THR A 38 -20.46 -24.03 9.38
N LEU A 39 -19.46 -23.19 9.08
CA LEU A 39 -19.53 -22.28 7.95
C LEU A 39 -19.58 -23.05 6.61
N GLU A 40 -18.76 -24.09 6.46
CA GLU A 40 -18.76 -24.96 5.28
C GLU A 40 -20.10 -25.71 5.12
N GLU A 41 -20.69 -26.16 6.23
CA GLU A 41 -22.03 -26.79 6.24
C GLU A 41 -23.13 -25.80 5.83
N GLU A 42 -23.11 -24.55 6.35
CA GLU A 42 -24.05 -23.50 5.98
C GLU A 42 -23.95 -23.13 4.50
N LEU A 43 -22.76 -23.16 3.92
CA LEU A 43 -22.50 -22.85 2.52
C LEU A 43 -22.73 -24.05 1.58
N GLY A 44 -22.68 -25.28 2.10
CA GLY A 44 -22.90 -26.51 1.35
C GLY A 44 -21.66 -27.01 0.58
N PHE A 45 -20.49 -26.45 0.82
CA PHE A 45 -19.24 -26.88 0.19
C PHE A 45 -18.01 -26.58 1.07
N PRO A 46 -16.90 -27.33 0.90
CA PRO A 46 -15.67 -27.10 1.65
C PRO A 46 -14.96 -25.80 1.17
N LEU A 47 -14.45 -25.06 2.12
CA LEU A 47 -13.63 -23.85 1.89
C LEU A 47 -12.13 -24.17 1.95
N PHE A 48 -11.75 -25.23 2.70
CA PHE A 48 -10.36 -25.64 2.87
C PHE A 48 -10.09 -27.09 2.45
N LEU A 49 -8.93 -27.28 1.85
CA LEU A 49 -8.24 -28.57 1.77
C LEU A 49 -7.38 -28.72 3.03
N ARG A 50 -7.61 -29.77 3.81
CA ARG A 50 -6.89 -30.06 5.06
C ARG A 50 -5.80 -31.09 4.82
N SER A 51 -4.59 -30.81 5.28
CA SER A 51 -3.44 -31.71 5.18
C SER A 51 -2.60 -31.70 6.46
N LYS A 52 -1.61 -32.59 6.55
CA LYS A 52 -0.63 -32.58 7.66
C LYS A 52 0.23 -31.30 7.69
N LYS A 53 0.27 -30.54 6.58
CA LYS A 53 1.02 -29.27 6.47
C LYS A 53 0.17 -28.05 6.81
N GLY A 54 -1.10 -28.20 7.15
CA GLY A 54 -2.02 -27.12 7.45
C GLY A 54 -3.25 -27.13 6.52
N VAL A 55 -3.80 -25.94 6.29
CA VAL A 55 -4.98 -25.71 5.45
C VAL A 55 -4.65 -24.86 4.24
N GLN A 56 -5.29 -25.15 3.11
CA GLN A 56 -5.19 -24.38 1.88
C GLN A 56 -6.60 -24.15 1.33
N LEU A 57 -6.85 -22.98 0.74
CA LEU A 57 -8.14 -22.69 0.14
C LEU A 57 -8.47 -23.65 -1.00
N THR A 58 -9.72 -24.11 -1.04
CA THR A 58 -10.31 -24.70 -2.25
C THR A 58 -10.55 -23.61 -3.30
N GLU A 59 -10.90 -23.97 -4.53
CA GLU A 59 -11.34 -22.98 -5.53
C GLU A 59 -12.58 -22.23 -5.05
N ASN A 60 -13.54 -22.90 -4.42
CA ASN A 60 -14.69 -22.24 -3.80
C ASN A 60 -14.27 -21.33 -2.66
N GLY A 61 -13.29 -21.74 -1.84
CA GLY A 61 -12.72 -20.90 -0.77
C GLY A 61 -12.11 -19.61 -1.30
N LYS A 62 -11.39 -19.67 -2.42
CA LYS A 62 -10.83 -18.49 -3.09
C LYS A 62 -11.91 -17.53 -3.59
N LEU A 63 -12.98 -18.07 -4.19
CA LEU A 63 -14.12 -17.28 -4.65
C LEU A 63 -14.89 -16.62 -3.50
N MET A 64 -15.03 -17.33 -2.37
CA MET A 64 -15.73 -16.81 -1.18
C MET A 64 -14.91 -15.81 -0.37
N LEU A 65 -13.58 -15.85 -0.48
CA LEU A 65 -12.69 -15.02 0.34
C LEU A 65 -13.03 -13.52 0.32
N PRO A 66 -13.18 -12.85 -0.84
CA PRO A 66 -13.55 -11.45 -0.88
C PRO A 66 -14.93 -11.17 -0.30
N LEU A 67 -15.89 -12.05 -0.53
CA LEU A 67 -17.27 -11.88 -0.05
C LEU A 67 -17.36 -12.01 1.47
N LEU A 68 -16.65 -12.98 2.06
CA LEU A 68 -16.63 -13.17 3.51
C LEU A 68 -15.85 -12.04 4.21
N ARG A 69 -14.84 -11.44 3.56
CA ARG A 69 -14.22 -10.19 4.04
C ARG A 69 -15.23 -9.04 4.09
N GLU A 70 -16.07 -8.90 3.08
CA GLU A 70 -17.12 -7.85 3.10
C GLU A 70 -18.11 -8.02 4.25
N VAL A 71 -18.50 -9.26 4.57
CA VAL A 71 -19.36 -9.55 5.73
C VAL A 71 -18.69 -9.11 7.02
N VAL A 72 -17.44 -9.49 7.26
CA VAL A 72 -16.68 -9.11 8.45
C VAL A 72 -16.48 -7.60 8.51
N ARG A 73 -16.15 -6.97 7.40
CA ARG A 73 -16.01 -5.51 7.31
C ARG A 73 -17.30 -4.78 7.63
N ALA A 74 -18.43 -5.23 7.08
CA ALA A 74 -19.74 -4.64 7.35
C ALA A 74 -20.11 -4.77 8.83
N HIS A 75 -19.80 -5.91 9.45
CA HIS A 75 -20.00 -6.12 10.88
C HIS A 75 -19.15 -5.14 11.71
N HIS A 76 -17.86 -5.05 11.46
CA HIS A 76 -16.97 -4.11 12.16
C HIS A 76 -17.38 -2.64 11.94
N ASN A 77 -17.85 -2.27 10.74
CA ASN A 77 -18.35 -0.93 10.47
C ASN A 77 -19.59 -0.60 11.33
N ALA A 78 -20.50 -1.58 11.49
CA ALA A 78 -21.66 -1.41 12.33
C ALA A 78 -21.28 -1.26 13.82
N GLU A 79 -20.32 -2.04 14.30
CA GLU A 79 -19.80 -1.93 15.66
C GLU A 79 -19.11 -0.57 15.90
N GLN A 80 -18.29 -0.10 14.95
CA GLN A 80 -17.65 1.21 15.03
C GLN A 80 -18.66 2.34 15.05
N LEU A 81 -19.68 2.28 14.18
CA LEU A 81 -20.74 3.29 14.14
C LEU A 81 -21.56 3.28 15.44
N SER A 82 -21.86 2.10 15.96
CA SER A 82 -22.55 1.95 17.26
C SER A 82 -21.74 2.57 18.40
N ALA A 83 -20.43 2.34 18.44
CA ALA A 83 -19.54 2.93 19.42
C ALA A 83 -19.48 4.47 19.28
N GLU A 84 -19.45 4.97 18.05
CA GLU A 84 -19.42 6.42 17.75
C GLU A 84 -20.74 7.10 18.20
N ILE A 85 -21.89 6.50 17.94
CA ILE A 85 -23.20 6.96 18.44
C ILE A 85 -23.18 7.01 19.97
N GLY A 86 -22.52 6.06 20.63
CA GLY A 86 -22.30 6.02 22.08
C GLY A 86 -21.23 7.00 22.59
N GLY A 87 -20.66 7.86 21.73
CA GLY A 87 -19.63 8.84 22.08
C GLY A 87 -18.22 8.27 22.25
N VAL A 88 -17.99 7.02 21.83
CA VAL A 88 -16.70 6.33 21.95
C VAL A 88 -16.10 6.07 20.58
N SER A 89 -14.96 6.71 20.27
CA SER A 89 -14.20 6.39 19.04
C SER A 89 -13.34 5.16 19.26
N LYS A 90 -13.85 3.99 18.89
CA LYS A 90 -13.13 2.71 18.89
C LYS A 90 -13.21 2.07 17.52
N GLY A 91 -12.21 1.29 17.16
CA GLY A 91 -12.20 0.54 15.92
C GLY A 91 -10.79 0.14 15.48
N SER A 92 -10.72 -0.42 14.31
CA SER A 92 -9.44 -0.70 13.63
C SER A 92 -9.55 -0.32 12.18
N LEU A 93 -8.44 0.05 11.58
CA LEU A 93 -8.31 0.21 10.14
C LEU A 93 -6.96 -0.35 9.67
N THR A 94 -6.93 -0.81 8.44
CA THR A 94 -5.72 -1.29 7.77
C THR A 94 -5.46 -0.42 6.56
N ILE A 95 -4.25 0.11 6.45
CA ILE A 95 -3.82 0.98 5.35
C ILE A 95 -2.69 0.33 4.56
N GLY A 96 -2.74 0.48 3.23
CA GLY A 96 -1.62 0.18 2.35
C GLY A 96 -0.88 1.48 1.99
N CYS A 97 0.43 1.45 1.83
CA CYS A 97 1.16 2.63 1.38
C CYS A 97 2.49 2.31 0.69
N TYR A 98 2.96 3.23 -0.14
CA TYR A 98 4.32 3.24 -0.63
C TYR A 98 5.32 3.36 0.51
N TYR A 99 6.51 2.76 0.36
CA TYR A 99 7.62 2.90 1.32
C TYR A 99 8.02 4.36 1.57
N SER A 100 8.02 5.21 0.54
CA SER A 100 8.28 6.64 0.67
C SER A 100 7.27 7.33 1.58
N ILE A 101 5.99 7.05 1.40
CA ILE A 101 4.89 7.60 2.19
C ILE A 101 4.92 7.06 3.62
N SER A 102 5.17 5.76 3.78
CA SER A 102 5.34 5.11 5.08
C SER A 102 6.45 5.78 5.90
N ALA A 103 7.58 6.08 5.27
CA ALA A 103 8.72 6.68 5.95
C ALA A 103 8.55 8.19 6.24
N LEU A 104 7.85 8.93 5.38
CA LEU A 104 7.83 10.39 5.42
C LEU A 104 6.55 10.99 5.97
N TRP A 105 5.38 10.51 5.53
CA TRP A 105 4.09 11.06 5.94
C TRP A 105 3.48 10.33 7.12
N MET A 106 3.55 8.99 7.15
CA MET A 106 2.84 8.20 8.15
C MET A 106 3.24 8.51 9.59
N PRO A 107 4.51 8.78 9.95
CA PRO A 107 4.85 9.11 11.33
C PRO A 107 4.09 10.33 11.86
N GLU A 108 3.95 11.39 11.06
CA GLU A 108 3.23 12.61 11.45
C GLU A 108 1.71 12.38 11.45
N ILE A 109 1.18 11.74 10.41
CA ILE A 109 -0.24 11.38 10.32
C ILE A 109 -0.67 10.52 11.50
N LEU A 110 0.08 9.46 11.80
CA LEU A 110 -0.22 8.55 12.91
C LEU A 110 -0.12 9.22 14.27
N THR A 111 0.84 10.12 14.44
CA THR A 111 0.97 10.92 15.68
C THR A 111 -0.25 11.81 15.88
N ALA A 112 -0.66 12.56 14.85
CA ALA A 112 -1.83 13.42 14.90
C ALA A 112 -3.13 12.61 15.09
N PHE A 113 -3.26 11.51 14.36
CA PHE A 113 -4.43 10.65 14.43
C PHE A 113 -4.59 9.98 15.81
N ARG A 114 -3.50 9.43 16.36
CA ARG A 114 -3.51 8.79 17.68
C ARG A 114 -3.85 9.78 18.81
N ALA A 115 -3.39 11.02 18.69
CA ALA A 115 -3.74 12.07 19.67
C ALA A 115 -5.25 12.38 19.67
N ARG A 116 -5.89 12.37 18.49
CA ARG A 116 -7.33 12.66 18.33
C ARG A 116 -8.22 11.45 18.61
N TYR A 117 -7.76 10.24 18.26
CA TYR A 117 -8.52 8.99 18.28
C TYR A 117 -7.75 7.84 18.93
N PRO A 118 -7.43 7.92 20.24
CA PRO A 118 -6.56 6.96 20.94
C PRO A 118 -7.14 5.53 21.01
N GLY A 119 -8.46 5.40 20.82
CA GLY A 119 -9.15 4.10 20.83
C GLY A 119 -9.18 3.39 19.46
N VAL A 120 -8.57 3.95 18.41
CA VAL A 120 -8.53 3.36 17.08
C VAL A 120 -7.17 2.73 16.82
N THR A 121 -7.16 1.44 16.47
CA THR A 121 -5.93 0.72 16.09
C THR A 121 -5.70 0.87 14.59
N VAL A 122 -4.48 1.25 14.19
CA VAL A 122 -4.06 1.35 12.80
C VAL A 122 -3.03 0.25 12.50
N ARG A 123 -3.28 -0.52 11.44
CA ARG A 123 -2.32 -1.47 10.86
C ARG A 123 -1.83 -0.94 9.53
N MET A 124 -0.56 -1.15 9.22
CA MET A 124 0.05 -0.72 7.96
C MET A 124 0.59 -1.92 7.18
N GLN A 125 0.45 -1.83 5.86
CA GLN A 125 1.10 -2.72 4.90
C GLN A 125 1.84 -1.86 3.88
N GLU A 126 3.06 -2.24 3.54
CA GLU A 126 3.91 -1.51 2.61
C GLU A 126 4.07 -2.30 1.32
N GLY A 127 3.96 -1.63 0.20
CA GLY A 127 4.08 -2.26 -1.12
C GLY A 127 3.99 -1.28 -2.27
N GLY A 128 4.10 -1.81 -3.49
CA GLY A 128 3.93 -1.06 -4.73
C GLY A 128 2.50 -1.11 -5.27
N ASN A 129 2.31 -0.61 -6.49
CA ASN A 129 0.98 -0.50 -7.12
C ASN A 129 0.28 -1.85 -7.27
N LEU A 130 1.00 -2.90 -7.64
CA LEU A 130 0.40 -4.23 -7.82
C LEU A 130 -0.13 -4.81 -6.50
N GLU A 131 0.65 -4.69 -5.41
CA GLU A 131 0.22 -5.11 -4.09
C GLU A 131 -0.99 -4.31 -3.62
N MET A 132 -0.95 -2.98 -3.74
CA MET A 132 -2.04 -2.10 -3.33
C MET A 132 -3.33 -2.36 -4.13
N ALA A 133 -3.23 -2.55 -5.45
CA ALA A 133 -4.36 -2.92 -6.29
C ALA A 133 -4.99 -4.25 -5.85
N ARG A 134 -4.14 -5.24 -5.51
CA ARG A 134 -4.60 -6.51 -4.96
C ARG A 134 -5.30 -6.31 -3.62
N TRP A 135 -4.70 -5.58 -2.67
CA TRP A 135 -5.30 -5.35 -1.34
C TRP A 135 -6.63 -4.63 -1.41
N LEU A 136 -6.76 -3.62 -2.28
CA LEU A 136 -8.03 -2.92 -2.50
C LEU A 136 -9.10 -3.84 -3.13
N ASN A 137 -8.71 -4.63 -4.14
CA ASN A 137 -9.63 -5.61 -4.77
C ASN A 137 -10.10 -6.68 -3.77
N GLU A 138 -9.18 -7.18 -2.94
CA GLU A 138 -9.46 -8.18 -1.92
C GLU A 138 -10.12 -7.60 -0.67
N ARG A 139 -10.30 -6.28 -0.61
CA ARG A 139 -10.83 -5.58 0.57
C ARG A 139 -10.03 -5.88 1.86
N SER A 140 -8.73 -6.15 1.74
CA SER A 140 -7.84 -6.41 2.88
C SER A 140 -7.29 -5.13 3.52
N VAL A 141 -7.47 -3.99 2.87
CA VAL A 141 -7.16 -2.65 3.39
C VAL A 141 -8.37 -1.73 3.26
N ASP A 142 -8.45 -0.72 4.11
CA ASP A 142 -9.48 0.32 4.07
C ASP A 142 -9.18 1.41 3.04
N CYS A 143 -7.89 1.73 2.88
CA CYS A 143 -7.39 2.68 1.88
C CYS A 143 -5.91 2.44 1.57
N CYS A 144 -5.44 2.98 0.44
CA CYS A 144 -4.04 2.94 0.03
C CYS A 144 -3.51 4.34 -0.27
N PHE A 145 -2.27 4.61 0.14
CA PHE A 145 -1.54 5.85 -0.12
C PHE A 145 -0.44 5.60 -1.15
N GLY A 146 -0.54 6.20 -2.32
CA GLY A 146 0.40 5.99 -3.42
C GLY A 146 0.02 6.80 -4.65
N ALA A 147 0.44 6.37 -5.84
CA ALA A 147 -0.02 6.91 -7.10
C ALA A 147 -1.44 6.45 -7.43
N GLN A 148 -2.10 7.14 -8.35
CA GLN A 148 -3.43 6.73 -8.81
C GLN A 148 -3.39 5.34 -9.45
N MET A 149 -4.31 4.47 -9.00
CA MET A 149 -4.50 3.16 -9.59
C MET A 149 -5.15 3.27 -10.97
N HIS A 150 -4.83 2.36 -11.87
CA HIS A 150 -5.48 2.31 -13.17
C HIS A 150 -6.97 1.94 -13.05
N GLY A 151 -7.81 2.67 -13.81
CA GLY A 151 -9.25 2.46 -13.91
C GLY A 151 -10.07 3.16 -12.80
N ASP A 152 -11.40 3.16 -12.99
CA ASP A 152 -12.36 3.90 -12.15
C ASP A 152 -12.97 3.03 -11.04
N LYS A 153 -12.25 2.00 -10.58
CA LYS A 153 -12.79 1.05 -9.57
C LYS A 153 -12.79 1.59 -8.15
N TYR A 154 -12.01 2.63 -7.89
CA TYR A 154 -11.77 3.17 -6.56
C TYR A 154 -12.00 4.66 -6.55
N ASP A 155 -12.52 5.19 -5.45
CA ASP A 155 -12.53 6.61 -5.22
C ASP A 155 -11.10 7.08 -5.02
N TRP A 156 -10.69 8.14 -5.74
CA TRP A 156 -9.36 8.70 -5.72
C TRP A 156 -9.36 10.12 -5.15
N LEU A 157 -8.51 10.35 -4.17
CA LEU A 157 -8.29 11.64 -3.52
C LEU A 157 -6.85 12.10 -3.77
N PRO A 158 -6.57 13.00 -4.73
CA PRO A 158 -5.24 13.55 -4.92
C PRO A 158 -4.85 14.41 -3.71
N VAL A 159 -3.62 14.27 -3.22
CA VAL A 159 -3.11 14.97 -2.03
C VAL A 159 -1.89 15.80 -2.35
N PHE A 160 -0.95 15.27 -3.11
CA PHE A 160 0.35 15.88 -3.35
C PHE A 160 0.84 15.61 -4.76
N ARG A 161 1.46 16.63 -5.41
CA ARG A 161 2.10 16.47 -6.71
C ARG A 161 3.61 16.50 -6.50
N ASP A 162 4.26 15.34 -6.68
CA ASP A 162 5.71 15.20 -6.52
C ASP A 162 6.43 15.23 -7.86
N GLU A 163 7.61 15.80 -7.86
CA GLU A 163 8.47 15.88 -9.05
C GLU A 163 9.27 14.57 -9.17
N LEU A 164 9.32 14.02 -10.39
CA LEU A 164 10.27 12.96 -10.73
C LEU A 164 11.61 13.60 -11.13
N VAL A 165 12.67 13.14 -10.48
CA VAL A 165 14.02 13.66 -10.70
C VAL A 165 14.97 12.57 -11.16
N ALA A 166 15.86 12.89 -12.08
CA ALA A 166 16.96 12.02 -12.46
C ALA A 166 17.92 11.90 -11.28
N TRP A 167 18.33 10.68 -10.95
CA TRP A 167 19.38 10.38 -10.00
C TRP A 167 20.68 10.10 -10.76
N LEU A 168 21.64 10.96 -10.58
CA LEU A 168 22.93 10.93 -11.27
C LEU A 168 24.07 10.75 -10.28
N PRO A 169 25.12 9.98 -10.63
CA PRO A 169 26.35 10.02 -9.87
C PRO A 169 26.87 11.46 -9.78
N HIS A 170 27.45 11.87 -8.66
CA HIS A 170 27.93 13.26 -8.48
C HIS A 170 28.97 13.71 -9.51
N ARG A 171 29.65 12.76 -10.18
CA ARG A 171 30.63 13.04 -11.25
C ARG A 171 30.04 13.00 -12.64
N HIS A 172 28.74 12.81 -12.77
CA HIS A 172 28.07 12.81 -14.05
C HIS A 172 28.13 14.22 -14.68
N GLU A 173 28.28 14.30 -16.01
CA GLU A 173 28.42 15.59 -16.72
C GLU A 173 27.24 16.55 -16.50
N LEU A 174 26.04 16.02 -16.22
CA LEU A 174 24.82 16.78 -15.95
C LEU A 174 24.47 16.85 -14.46
N ALA A 175 25.36 16.46 -13.55
CA ALA A 175 25.08 16.46 -12.10
C ALA A 175 24.81 17.87 -11.54
N GLU A 176 25.38 18.90 -12.16
CA GLU A 176 25.23 20.31 -11.80
C GLU A 176 24.36 21.10 -12.81
N ALA A 177 23.69 20.40 -13.73
CA ALA A 177 22.82 21.04 -14.70
C ALA A 177 21.49 21.46 -14.10
N ASP A 178 20.85 22.50 -14.66
CA ASP A 178 19.53 22.95 -14.26
C ASP A 178 18.43 21.93 -14.57
N ALA A 179 18.64 21.08 -15.60
CA ALA A 179 17.72 20.05 -16.00
C ALA A 179 18.43 18.90 -16.75
N PHE A 180 17.84 17.71 -16.65
CA PHE A 180 18.26 16.51 -17.35
C PHE A 180 17.28 16.22 -18.51
N PRO A 181 17.74 16.25 -19.80
CA PRO A 181 16.85 15.96 -20.92
C PRO A 181 16.28 14.55 -20.80
N LEU A 182 14.95 14.42 -20.79
CA LEU A 182 14.28 13.13 -20.58
C LEU A 182 14.73 12.04 -21.55
N THR A 183 14.94 12.41 -22.82
CA THR A 183 15.41 11.49 -23.87
C THR A 183 16.83 10.98 -23.63
N ARG A 184 17.62 11.66 -22.83
CA ARG A 184 18.98 11.24 -22.48
C ARG A 184 19.02 9.93 -21.71
N LEU A 185 17.92 9.55 -21.07
CA LEU A 185 17.80 8.24 -20.40
C LEU A 185 18.12 7.06 -21.32
N GLN A 186 17.87 7.18 -22.63
CA GLN A 186 18.15 6.10 -23.59
C GLN A 186 19.65 5.86 -23.80
N ASP A 187 20.47 6.87 -23.58
CA ASP A 187 21.90 6.83 -23.82
C ASP A 187 22.70 6.45 -22.57
N GLU A 188 22.05 6.37 -21.42
CA GLU A 188 22.67 6.13 -20.13
C GLU A 188 22.55 4.67 -19.67
N PRO A 189 23.56 4.13 -18.97
CA PRO A 189 23.39 2.86 -18.26
C PRO A 189 22.37 3.04 -17.15
N PHE A 190 21.24 2.33 -17.24
CA PHE A 190 20.07 2.53 -16.40
C PHE A 190 19.96 1.47 -15.31
N ILE A 191 19.61 1.90 -14.09
CA ILE A 191 19.28 1.05 -12.96
C ILE A 191 17.77 1.11 -12.76
N HIS A 192 17.07 0.01 -13.05
CA HIS A 192 15.61 -0.06 -13.00
C HIS A 192 15.14 -0.60 -11.64
N THR A 193 14.32 0.19 -10.94
CA THR A 193 13.71 -0.21 -9.67
C THR A 193 12.40 -0.95 -9.92
N SER A 194 12.31 -2.20 -9.50
CA SER A 194 11.11 -3.06 -9.59
C SER A 194 10.46 -3.06 -10.99
N PRO A 195 11.18 -3.41 -12.07
CA PRO A 195 10.62 -3.41 -13.41
C PRO A 195 9.39 -4.35 -13.51
N ASN A 196 8.40 -3.95 -14.33
CA ASN A 196 7.14 -4.66 -14.53
C ASN A 196 6.23 -4.76 -13.28
N HIS A 197 6.38 -3.85 -12.32
CA HIS A 197 5.54 -3.76 -11.13
C HIS A 197 4.65 -2.51 -11.13
N ASP A 198 4.39 -1.93 -12.33
CA ASP A 198 3.58 -0.71 -12.51
C ASP A 198 4.15 0.47 -11.68
N THR A 199 5.46 0.60 -11.67
CA THR A 199 6.17 1.68 -10.95
C THR A 199 6.07 3.00 -11.71
N ASP A 200 6.42 4.11 -11.05
CA ASP A 200 6.52 5.41 -11.74
C ASP A 200 7.58 5.37 -12.84
N GLN A 201 8.61 4.52 -12.70
CA GLN A 201 9.60 4.27 -13.76
C GLN A 201 8.98 3.56 -14.95
N ASP A 202 8.24 2.46 -14.72
CA ASP A 202 7.56 1.74 -15.80
C ASP A 202 6.62 2.68 -16.57
N ARG A 203 5.80 3.46 -15.84
CA ARG A 203 4.81 4.39 -16.41
C ARG A 203 5.45 5.52 -17.22
N LEU A 204 6.51 6.14 -16.69
CA LEU A 204 7.21 7.22 -17.39
C LEU A 204 7.88 6.72 -18.67
N LEU A 205 8.59 5.59 -18.59
CA LEU A 205 9.27 5.00 -19.73
C LEU A 205 8.27 4.59 -20.82
N GLU A 206 7.14 3.97 -20.46
CA GLU A 206 6.08 3.62 -21.38
C GLU A 206 5.42 4.85 -22.01
N GLN A 207 5.08 5.85 -21.20
CA GLN A 207 4.43 7.09 -21.66
C GLN A 207 5.25 7.84 -22.73
N HIS A 208 6.57 7.77 -22.62
CA HIS A 208 7.48 8.49 -23.52
C HIS A 208 8.18 7.58 -24.54
N ASP A 209 7.79 6.30 -24.63
CA ASP A 209 8.42 5.29 -25.50
C ASP A 209 9.95 5.23 -25.34
N LEU A 210 10.43 5.25 -24.07
CA LEU A 210 11.84 5.23 -23.74
C LEU A 210 12.27 3.82 -23.35
N HIS A 211 13.40 3.36 -23.92
CA HIS A 211 13.94 2.01 -23.72
C HIS A 211 15.42 2.07 -23.31
N PRO A 212 15.74 2.61 -22.13
CA PRO A 212 17.14 2.71 -21.69
C PRO A 212 17.77 1.34 -21.53
N GLN A 213 19.10 1.27 -21.72
CA GLN A 213 19.84 0.05 -21.49
C GLN A 213 19.86 -0.26 -19.99
N THR A 214 19.00 -1.14 -19.53
CA THR A 214 18.96 -1.60 -18.15
C THR A 214 20.18 -2.48 -17.86
N CYS A 215 21.11 -1.95 -17.06
CA CYS A 215 22.32 -2.65 -16.62
C CYS A 215 22.09 -3.42 -15.33
N PHE A 216 21.24 -2.89 -14.44
CA PHE A 216 20.91 -3.50 -13.15
C PHE A 216 19.42 -3.34 -12.84
N THR A 217 18.91 -4.28 -12.04
CA THR A 217 17.57 -4.20 -11.47
C THR A 217 17.62 -4.32 -9.95
N THR A 218 16.78 -3.58 -9.24
CA THR A 218 16.64 -3.66 -7.79
C THR A 218 15.17 -3.85 -7.42
N ARG A 219 14.86 -4.02 -6.14
CA ARG A 219 13.48 -4.05 -5.64
C ARG A 219 13.09 -2.82 -4.81
N ASP A 220 14.04 -2.02 -4.41
CA ASP A 220 13.77 -0.83 -3.58
C ASP A 220 14.60 0.38 -4.01
N GLY A 221 14.06 1.56 -3.74
CA GLY A 221 14.66 2.82 -4.14
C GLY A 221 15.95 3.13 -3.40
N PHE A 222 16.13 2.68 -2.14
CA PHE A 222 17.35 2.96 -1.38
C PHE A 222 18.55 2.20 -1.95
N THR A 223 18.36 0.94 -2.32
CA THR A 223 19.38 0.16 -3.03
C THR A 223 19.74 0.81 -4.36
N THR A 224 18.72 1.24 -5.15
CA THR A 224 18.97 1.96 -6.41
C THR A 224 19.78 3.24 -6.17
N TYR A 225 19.39 4.05 -5.18
CA TYR A 225 20.08 5.30 -4.84
C TYR A 225 21.59 5.06 -4.54
N ASN A 226 21.89 4.06 -3.69
CA ASN A 226 23.27 3.72 -3.35
C ASN A 226 24.06 3.17 -4.56
N MET A 227 23.42 2.46 -5.48
CA MET A 227 24.06 2.01 -6.72
C MET A 227 24.39 3.19 -7.65
N VAL A 228 23.48 4.18 -7.74
CA VAL A 228 23.76 5.42 -8.47
C VAL A 228 24.91 6.17 -7.81
N GLU A 229 24.94 6.31 -6.50
CA GLU A 229 26.02 6.94 -5.76
C GLU A 229 27.39 6.26 -6.04
N ALA A 230 27.39 4.95 -6.16
CA ALA A 230 28.58 4.17 -6.51
C ALA A 230 29.02 4.32 -7.99
N GLY A 231 28.26 5.05 -8.82
CA GLY A 231 28.56 5.27 -10.23
C GLY A 231 28.25 4.11 -11.14
N LEU A 232 27.33 3.21 -10.75
CA LEU A 232 26.96 2.02 -11.54
C LEU A 232 25.98 2.32 -12.67
N GLY A 233 25.42 3.52 -12.71
CA GLY A 233 24.48 3.98 -13.72
C GLY A 233 23.63 5.14 -13.21
N VAL A 234 22.64 5.53 -14.00
CA VAL A 234 21.64 6.53 -13.64
C VAL A 234 20.31 5.86 -13.30
N SER A 235 19.44 6.59 -12.62
CA SER A 235 18.07 6.17 -12.36
C SER A 235 17.17 7.40 -12.26
N PHE A 236 15.92 7.24 -11.84
CA PHE A 236 15.07 8.35 -11.42
C PHE A 236 14.04 7.88 -10.41
N ASN A 237 13.52 8.82 -9.63
CA ASN A 237 12.45 8.54 -8.69
C ASN A 237 11.73 9.82 -8.29
N GLN A 238 10.69 9.68 -7.47
CA GLN A 238 10.03 10.79 -6.79
C GLN A 238 11.05 11.55 -5.93
N ARG A 239 11.04 12.87 -5.96
CA ARG A 239 11.89 13.71 -5.09
C ARG A 239 11.61 13.45 -3.60
N LEU A 240 10.39 13.09 -3.27
CA LEU A 240 9.98 12.78 -1.91
C LEU A 240 10.79 11.62 -1.29
N ILE A 241 11.08 10.56 -2.06
CA ILE A 241 11.63 9.31 -1.50
C ILE A 241 13.01 9.47 -0.86
N SER A 242 13.86 10.30 -1.47
CA SER A 242 15.25 10.54 -1.04
C SER A 242 15.41 11.66 -0.02
N ARG A 243 14.33 12.38 0.29
CA ARG A 243 14.35 13.62 1.08
C ARG A 243 15.05 13.51 2.46
N LYS A 244 15.03 12.32 3.07
CA LYS A 244 15.70 12.06 4.35
C LYS A 244 16.95 11.21 4.21
N TRP A 245 17.36 10.89 2.99
CA TRP A 245 18.59 10.12 2.77
C TRP A 245 19.79 11.04 2.75
N SER A 246 20.91 10.51 3.21
CA SER A 246 22.20 11.18 3.11
C SER A 246 23.01 10.49 2.03
N GLY A 247 23.55 11.26 1.10
CA GLY A 247 24.36 10.74 -0.01
C GLY A 247 24.80 11.85 -0.94
N THR A 248 25.53 11.49 -1.98
CA THR A 248 26.11 12.43 -2.97
C THR A 248 25.45 12.31 -4.34
N VAL A 249 24.30 11.61 -4.45
CA VAL A 249 23.53 11.51 -5.68
C VAL A 249 23.00 12.90 -6.06
N ALA A 250 23.27 13.33 -7.27
CA ALA A 250 22.67 14.56 -7.81
C ALA A 250 21.22 14.28 -8.25
N GLU A 251 20.29 15.10 -7.76
CA GLU A 251 18.87 15.05 -8.10
C GLU A 251 18.55 16.18 -9.07
N VAL A 252 18.49 15.85 -10.36
CA VAL A 252 18.31 16.83 -11.43
C VAL A 252 16.89 16.73 -11.99
N PRO A 253 16.13 17.84 -12.06
CA PRO A 253 14.80 17.87 -12.68
C PRO A 253 14.87 17.42 -14.14
N PHE A 254 13.82 16.77 -14.64
CA PHE A 254 13.72 16.46 -16.07
C PHE A 254 13.35 17.68 -16.92
N ASP A 255 13.80 17.67 -18.17
CA ASP A 255 13.29 18.56 -19.22
C ASP A 255 12.68 17.71 -20.37
N PRO A 256 11.36 17.79 -20.60
CA PRO A 256 10.36 18.57 -19.85
C PRO A 256 10.11 18.01 -18.44
N PRO A 257 9.70 18.85 -17.47
CA PRO A 257 9.48 18.42 -16.09
C PRO A 257 8.44 17.30 -15.98
N GLN A 258 8.75 16.30 -15.17
CA GLN A 258 7.91 15.12 -14.95
C GLN A 258 7.38 15.09 -13.51
N PHE A 259 6.15 14.63 -13.36
CA PHE A 259 5.49 14.63 -12.05
C PHE A 259 4.66 13.37 -11.86
N VAL A 260 4.51 12.97 -10.61
CA VAL A 260 3.53 11.99 -10.16
C VAL A 260 2.57 12.64 -9.16
N THR A 261 1.29 12.30 -9.24
CA THR A 261 0.34 12.72 -8.20
C THR A 261 0.19 11.59 -7.20
N LEU A 262 0.52 11.89 -5.94
CA LEU A 262 0.32 11.00 -4.81
C LEU A 262 -1.01 11.33 -4.13
N GLY A 263 -1.70 10.32 -3.66
CA GLY A 263 -3.00 10.50 -3.03
C GLY A 263 -3.48 9.23 -2.35
N ILE A 264 -4.80 9.17 -2.15
CA ILE A 264 -5.45 8.11 -1.37
C ILE A 264 -6.48 7.42 -2.27
N SER A 265 -6.27 6.13 -2.53
CA SER A 265 -7.27 5.25 -3.17
C SER A 265 -8.11 4.57 -2.10
N VAL A 266 -9.43 4.64 -2.25
CA VAL A 266 -10.41 4.05 -1.32
C VAL A 266 -11.36 3.17 -2.11
N PRO A 267 -11.70 1.96 -1.65
CA PRO A 267 -12.67 1.12 -2.37
C PRO A 267 -14.02 1.79 -2.60
N SER A 268 -14.49 2.58 -1.63
CA SER A 268 -15.65 3.46 -1.70
C SER A 268 -15.63 4.40 -0.49
N LEU A 269 -15.56 5.70 -0.71
CA LEU A 269 -15.66 6.72 0.35
C LEU A 269 -17.01 6.69 1.05
N LYS A 270 -18.07 6.42 0.29
CA LYS A 270 -19.42 6.33 0.84
C LYS A 270 -19.52 5.22 1.88
N GLU A 271 -18.92 4.06 1.58
CA GLU A 271 -18.99 2.84 2.40
C GLU A 271 -17.82 2.70 3.38
N ALA A 272 -16.87 3.64 3.36
CA ALA A 272 -15.73 3.63 4.26
C ALA A 272 -16.18 3.71 5.72
N SER A 273 -15.47 2.98 6.61
CA SER A 273 -15.76 2.97 8.04
C SER A 273 -15.59 4.37 8.65
N PRO A 274 -16.24 4.64 9.80
CA PRO A 274 -16.02 5.89 10.53
C PRO A 274 -14.55 6.15 10.83
N ALA A 275 -13.79 5.13 11.23
CA ALA A 275 -12.36 5.24 11.50
C ALA A 275 -11.56 5.58 10.22
N ALA A 276 -11.87 4.94 9.08
CA ALA A 276 -11.21 5.23 7.82
C ALA A 276 -11.48 6.67 7.34
N LYS A 277 -12.72 7.15 7.42
CA LYS A 277 -13.08 8.55 7.09
C LYS A 277 -12.31 9.56 7.93
N LYS A 278 -12.23 9.33 9.25
CA LYS A 278 -11.46 10.18 10.18
C LYS A 278 -9.97 10.15 9.87
N PHE A 279 -9.43 8.97 9.53
CA PHE A 279 -8.02 8.82 9.19
C PHE A 279 -7.67 9.55 7.89
N ILE A 280 -8.48 9.38 6.85
CA ILE A 280 -8.30 10.06 5.55
C ILE A 280 -8.34 11.59 5.74
N ALA A 281 -9.32 12.11 6.49
CA ALA A 281 -9.42 13.53 6.76
C ALA A 281 -8.20 14.07 7.52
N CYS A 282 -7.75 13.35 8.56
CA CYS A 282 -6.54 13.69 9.32
C CYS A 282 -5.29 13.64 8.44
N ALA A 283 -5.17 12.64 7.57
CA ALA A 283 -4.03 12.50 6.66
C ALA A 283 -3.95 13.67 5.66
N ILE A 284 -5.07 14.01 5.02
CA ILE A 284 -5.12 15.16 4.10
C ILE A 284 -4.73 16.44 4.84
N GLU A 285 -5.33 16.71 6.00
CA GLU A 285 -5.02 17.90 6.82
C GLU A 285 -3.54 17.97 7.18
N THR A 286 -2.94 16.85 7.59
CA THR A 286 -1.54 16.79 8.00
C THR A 286 -0.60 17.06 6.83
N VAL A 287 -0.83 16.43 5.68
CA VAL A 287 0.04 16.58 4.51
C VAL A 287 -0.10 17.96 3.90
N THR A 288 -1.34 18.46 3.68
CA THR A 288 -1.57 19.76 3.05
C THR A 288 -1.32 20.94 4.00
N GLY A 289 -1.49 20.75 5.32
CA GLY A 289 -1.20 21.74 6.34
C GLY A 289 0.29 21.96 6.56
N GLY A 290 1.11 20.95 6.34
CA GLY A 290 2.57 21.02 6.40
C GLY A 290 3.23 21.80 5.24
N GLU A 291 2.53 21.95 4.10
CA GLU A 291 3.04 22.72 2.95
C GLU A 291 3.12 24.24 3.17
N LYS A 292 2.54 24.79 4.26
CA LYS A 292 2.66 26.21 4.59
C LYS A 292 4.00 26.59 5.23
N GLY A 293 4.93 25.65 5.33
CA GLY A 293 6.24 25.82 5.98
C GLY A 293 7.44 25.29 5.18
N LEU A 294 7.30 25.07 3.86
CA LEU A 294 8.40 24.62 2.98
C LEU A 294 8.63 25.63 1.85
#